data_ffd1e4a7fc6ee1b09a4190a9715c6874
#
_entry.id   ffd1e4a7fc6ee1b09a4190a9715c6874
#
_cell.length_a   1.000
_cell.length_b   1.000
_cell.length_c   1.000
_cell.angle_alpha   90.00
_cell.angle_beta   90.00
_cell.angle_gamma   90.00
#
_symmetry.space_group_name_H-M   'P 1'
#
loop_
_entity.id
_entity.type
_entity.pdbx_description
1 polymer ?
#
loop_
_entity_poly.entity_id
_entity_poly.type
_entity_poly.pdbx_seq_one_letter_code
_entity_poly.pdbx_strand_id
1 'polypeptide(L)'
;MNIKLTTPAAVAAALAGMLAATPALAADYEQAPGSALVFASKYDGEIFTGNFPGFRTELSFDPADPAAGKLDVTIPLAGTSSGNSDRDSTLLGKDFFDVARFAQARYTANGFRALGDNQYAADGALELHGVSKPVTLTFTWTPGAQPVLTGRATVKRLDFGIGGGDWSDTKTIPDETAISTIVRFNAR
;
A
#
# COMPACT_ATOMS: atom_id res chain seq x y z
N MET A 1 -13.22 39.03 -79.26
CA MET A 1 -13.74 39.53 -77.97
C MET A 1 -13.58 38.38 -76.97
N ASN A 2 -12.44 38.36 -76.28
CA ASN A 2 -12.02 37.23 -75.42
C ASN A 2 -12.38 37.54 -73.96
N ILE A 3 -13.29 36.74 -73.41
CA ILE A 3 -13.69 36.81 -72.02
C ILE A 3 -12.85 35.81 -71.25
N LYS A 4 -11.99 36.31 -70.32
CA LYS A 4 -11.24 35.48 -69.39
C LYS A 4 -12.10 35.22 -68.17
N LEU A 5 -12.43 33.92 -67.89
CA LEU A 5 -13.01 33.49 -66.62
C LEU A 5 -11.89 33.33 -65.62
N THR A 6 -11.95 34.08 -64.50
CA THR A 6 -11.12 33.92 -63.31
C THR A 6 -11.84 33.01 -62.30
N THR A 7 -11.25 31.89 -61.97
CA THR A 7 -11.68 30.96 -60.91
C THR A 7 -11.21 31.48 -59.54
N PRO A 8 -12.07 31.49 -58.49
CA PRO A 8 -11.60 31.80 -57.14
C PRO A 8 -11.06 30.53 -56.44
N ALA A 9 -9.86 30.66 -55.95
CA ALA A 9 -9.23 29.62 -55.09
C ALA A 9 -9.88 29.60 -53.70
N ALA A 10 -10.46 28.42 -53.36
CA ALA A 10 -10.97 28.18 -52.03
C ALA A 10 -9.81 27.85 -51.06
N VAL A 11 -9.59 28.71 -50.12
CA VAL A 11 -8.67 28.48 -48.99
C VAL A 11 -9.41 27.64 -47.94
N ALA A 12 -9.07 26.36 -47.85
CA ALA A 12 -9.51 25.49 -46.76
C ALA A 12 -8.62 25.75 -45.52
N ALA A 13 -9.16 26.45 -44.52
CA ALA A 13 -8.52 26.59 -43.21
C ALA A 13 -8.73 25.31 -42.38
N ALA A 14 -7.66 24.51 -42.26
CA ALA A 14 -7.64 23.36 -41.33
C ALA A 14 -7.49 23.88 -39.90
N LEU A 15 -8.58 23.85 -39.11
CA LEU A 15 -8.54 23.99 -37.64
C LEU A 15 -7.96 22.71 -37.06
N ALA A 16 -6.66 22.71 -36.73
CA ALA A 16 -6.05 21.70 -35.88
C ALA A 16 -6.48 21.98 -34.44
N GLY A 17 -7.50 21.25 -33.97
CA GLY A 17 -7.90 21.25 -32.57
C GLY A 17 -6.80 20.63 -31.71
N MET A 18 -6.02 21.45 -31.01
CA MET A 18 -5.17 21.00 -29.91
C MET A 18 -6.09 20.49 -28.78
N LEU A 19 -6.22 19.17 -28.63
CA LEU A 19 -6.70 18.58 -27.39
C LEU A 19 -5.65 18.88 -26.32
N ALA A 20 -5.88 19.89 -25.50
CA ALA A 20 -5.15 20.09 -24.27
C ALA A 20 -5.46 18.91 -23.34
N ALA A 21 -4.54 17.96 -23.22
CA ALA A 21 -4.59 16.96 -22.16
C ALA A 21 -4.49 17.71 -20.81
N THR A 22 -5.59 17.84 -20.10
CA THR A 22 -5.56 18.30 -18.70
C THR A 22 -4.75 17.28 -17.92
N PRO A 23 -3.72 17.70 -17.16
CA PRO A 23 -3.04 16.76 -16.27
C PRO A 23 -4.09 16.19 -15.30
N ALA A 24 -4.29 14.88 -15.33
CA ALA A 24 -5.06 14.21 -14.30
C ALA A 24 -4.30 14.38 -12.99
N LEU A 25 -4.87 15.12 -12.04
CA LEU A 25 -4.33 15.20 -10.70
C LEU A 25 -4.59 13.86 -10.02
N ALA A 26 -3.57 13.30 -9.35
CA ALA A 26 -3.75 12.14 -8.52
C ALA A 26 -4.88 12.41 -7.51
N ALA A 27 -5.84 11.49 -7.44
CA ALA A 27 -6.91 11.62 -6.47
C ALA A 27 -6.41 11.24 -5.08
N ASP A 28 -6.79 12.04 -4.09
CA ASP A 28 -6.52 11.74 -2.70
C ASP A 28 -7.65 10.91 -2.12
N TYR A 29 -7.28 9.88 -1.40
CA TYR A 29 -8.19 8.92 -0.80
C TYR A 29 -7.96 8.80 0.69
N GLU A 30 -9.04 8.65 1.45
CA GLU A 30 -9.00 8.31 2.86
C GLU A 30 -9.61 6.92 3.09
N GLN A 31 -9.06 6.23 4.07
CA GLN A 31 -9.53 4.88 4.43
C GLN A 31 -10.98 4.91 4.91
N ALA A 32 -11.79 4.01 4.35
CA ALA A 32 -13.18 3.80 4.72
C ALA A 32 -13.36 2.61 5.68
N PRO A 33 -14.48 2.53 6.39
CA PRO A 33 -14.84 1.36 7.22
C PRO A 33 -14.86 0.06 6.43
N GLY A 34 -14.57 -1.06 7.10
CA GLY A 34 -14.46 -2.39 6.48
C GLY A 34 -13.09 -2.69 5.88
N SER A 35 -12.10 -1.84 6.16
CA SER A 35 -10.69 -2.10 5.87
C SER A 35 -10.09 -3.04 6.91
N ALA A 36 -9.12 -3.87 6.48
CA ALA A 36 -8.44 -4.84 7.34
C ALA A 36 -6.95 -4.93 7.00
N LEU A 37 -6.13 -5.07 8.03
CA LEU A 37 -4.70 -5.36 7.93
C LEU A 37 -4.41 -6.56 8.82
N VAL A 38 -3.89 -7.65 8.23
CA VAL A 38 -3.73 -8.97 8.85
C VAL A 38 -2.31 -9.45 8.63
N PHE A 39 -1.77 -10.14 9.62
CA PHE A 39 -0.55 -10.92 9.46
C PHE A 39 -0.82 -12.41 9.66
N ALA A 40 0.02 -13.24 9.06
CA ALA A 40 0.05 -14.67 9.26
C ALA A 40 1.48 -15.14 9.52
N SER A 41 1.64 -15.98 10.51
CA SER A 41 2.92 -16.61 10.86
C SER A 41 2.69 -18.05 11.34
N LYS A 42 3.75 -18.69 11.80
CA LYS A 42 3.69 -20.04 12.40
C LYS A 42 4.36 -20.02 13.76
N TYR A 43 3.90 -20.89 14.62
CA TYR A 43 4.57 -21.24 15.85
C TYR A 43 4.55 -22.77 15.98
N ASP A 44 5.73 -23.36 16.05
CA ASP A 44 5.92 -24.82 16.12
C ASP A 44 5.13 -25.61 15.05
N GLY A 45 5.13 -25.06 13.82
CA GLY A 45 4.44 -25.64 12.66
C GLY A 45 2.96 -25.25 12.53
N GLU A 46 2.32 -24.75 13.58
CA GLU A 46 0.91 -24.32 13.57
C GLU A 46 0.77 -22.90 13.01
N ILE A 47 -0.10 -22.72 12.02
CA ILE A 47 -0.39 -21.41 11.42
C ILE A 47 -1.32 -20.64 12.34
N PHE A 48 -0.99 -19.39 12.61
CA PHE A 48 -1.90 -18.44 13.23
C PHE A 48 -1.96 -17.14 12.46
N THR A 49 -3.03 -16.42 12.63
CA THR A 49 -3.23 -15.09 12.08
C THR A 49 -3.46 -14.09 13.18
N GLY A 50 -3.17 -12.84 12.92
CA GLY A 50 -3.54 -11.73 13.78
C GLY A 50 -3.88 -10.51 12.95
N ASN A 51 -4.46 -9.52 13.58
CA ASN A 51 -4.88 -8.28 12.95
C ASN A 51 -4.30 -7.07 13.69
N PHE A 52 -4.21 -5.96 12.96
CA PHE A 52 -3.81 -4.66 13.49
C PHE A 52 -5.01 -3.71 13.42
N PRO A 53 -5.86 -3.67 14.45
CA PRO A 53 -7.01 -2.77 14.48
C PRO A 53 -6.55 -1.31 14.57
N GLY A 54 -7.36 -0.42 14.01
CA GLY A 54 -7.09 1.02 14.08
C GLY A 54 -5.98 1.53 13.18
N PHE A 55 -5.44 0.70 12.26
CA PHE A 55 -4.52 1.20 11.25
C PHE A 55 -5.21 2.24 10.37
N ARG A 56 -4.42 3.18 9.84
CA ARG A 56 -4.89 4.27 8.99
C ARG A 56 -4.06 4.32 7.72
N THR A 57 -4.73 4.53 6.60
CA THR A 57 -4.11 4.61 5.29
C THR A 57 -4.50 5.90 4.61
N GLU A 58 -3.51 6.66 4.17
CA GLU A 58 -3.66 7.80 3.26
C GLU A 58 -3.03 7.42 1.92
N LEU A 59 -3.76 7.62 0.85
CA LEU A 59 -3.34 7.25 -0.50
C LEU A 59 -3.60 8.41 -1.45
N SER A 60 -2.58 8.82 -2.20
CA SER A 60 -2.72 9.64 -3.40
C SER A 60 -2.38 8.78 -4.59
N PHE A 61 -3.31 8.58 -5.52
CA PHE A 61 -3.11 7.62 -6.58
C PHE A 61 -3.92 7.94 -7.83
N ASP A 62 -3.24 7.87 -8.98
CA ASP A 62 -3.85 7.84 -10.30
C ASP A 62 -3.33 6.59 -11.05
N PRO A 63 -4.20 5.67 -11.49
CA PRO A 63 -3.79 4.54 -12.32
C PRO A 63 -3.11 4.93 -13.63
N ALA A 64 -3.37 6.14 -14.15
CA ALA A 64 -2.74 6.66 -15.37
C ALA A 64 -1.31 7.18 -15.13
N ASP A 65 -1.00 7.59 -13.89
CA ASP A 65 0.34 8.02 -13.47
C ASP A 65 0.72 7.41 -12.10
N PRO A 66 0.95 6.11 -12.04
CA PRO A 66 1.29 5.43 -10.78
C PRO A 66 2.61 5.92 -10.18
N ALA A 67 3.51 6.48 -10.99
CA ALA A 67 4.81 6.98 -10.52
C ALA A 67 4.68 8.22 -9.62
N ALA A 68 3.59 8.97 -9.69
CA ALA A 68 3.28 10.09 -8.79
C ALA A 68 2.57 9.64 -7.50
N GLY A 69 2.21 8.37 -7.38
CA GLY A 69 1.47 7.82 -6.24
C GLY A 69 2.20 7.96 -4.91
N LYS A 70 1.45 8.09 -3.82
CA LYS A 70 1.97 8.14 -2.44
C LYS A 70 1.09 7.31 -1.53
N LEU A 71 1.72 6.55 -0.66
CA LEU A 71 1.05 5.73 0.35
C LEU A 71 1.69 5.97 1.71
N ASP A 72 0.85 6.24 2.70
CA ASP A 72 1.25 6.36 4.10
C ASP A 72 0.30 5.53 4.96
N VAL A 73 0.87 4.59 5.71
CA VAL A 73 0.11 3.69 6.58
C VAL A 73 0.66 3.79 7.99
N THR A 74 -0.17 4.23 8.93
CA THR A 74 0.13 4.23 10.36
C THR A 74 -0.56 3.05 11.03
N ILE A 75 0.18 2.27 11.80
CA ILE A 75 -0.27 1.01 12.40
C ILE A 75 -0.07 1.07 13.92
N PRO A 76 -1.10 1.39 14.72
CA PRO A 76 -1.02 1.26 16.17
C PRO A 76 -0.80 -0.20 16.58
N LEU A 77 0.20 -0.47 17.42
CA LEU A 77 0.59 -1.85 17.77
C LEU A 77 -0.10 -2.36 19.02
N ALA A 78 -0.52 -1.48 19.93
CA ALA A 78 -1.10 -1.86 21.22
C ALA A 78 -2.42 -2.68 21.09
N GLY A 79 -3.13 -2.54 19.97
CA GLY A 79 -4.37 -3.27 19.71
C GLY A 79 -4.19 -4.59 18.96
N THR A 80 -2.94 -4.99 18.67
CA THR A 80 -2.66 -6.23 17.95
C THR A 80 -3.31 -7.42 18.64
N SER A 81 -4.05 -8.25 17.88
CA SER A 81 -4.70 -9.43 18.40
C SER A 81 -4.62 -10.60 17.44
N SER A 82 -4.32 -11.76 17.99
CA SER A 82 -4.31 -13.05 17.30
C SER A 82 -5.41 -14.00 17.77
N GLY A 83 -6.30 -13.51 18.64
CA GLY A 83 -7.36 -14.33 19.24
C GLY A 83 -6.88 -15.29 20.32
N ASN A 84 -5.64 -15.14 20.80
CA ASN A 84 -5.07 -15.90 21.92
C ASN A 84 -4.35 -14.92 22.86
N SER A 85 -4.84 -14.79 24.08
CA SER A 85 -4.39 -13.78 25.05
C SER A 85 -2.92 -13.92 25.44
N ASP A 86 -2.41 -15.15 25.55
CA ASP A 86 -1.03 -15.41 25.97
C ASP A 86 -0.07 -15.01 24.83
N ARG A 87 -0.41 -15.37 23.59
CA ARG A 87 0.31 -14.94 22.41
C ARG A 87 0.24 -13.43 22.23
N ASP A 88 -0.93 -12.82 22.40
CA ASP A 88 -1.10 -11.38 22.28
C ASP A 88 -0.23 -10.63 23.31
N SER A 89 -0.19 -11.12 24.56
CA SER A 89 0.67 -10.58 25.61
C SER A 89 2.16 -10.68 25.24
N THR A 90 2.59 -11.80 24.64
CA THR A 90 3.95 -12.00 24.17
C THR A 90 4.28 -11.06 23.00
N LEU A 91 3.36 -10.92 22.03
CA LEU A 91 3.53 -10.03 20.88
C LEU A 91 3.68 -8.55 21.28
N LEU A 92 2.97 -8.11 22.30
CA LEU A 92 3.04 -6.75 22.82
C LEU A 92 4.29 -6.49 23.67
N GLY A 93 4.93 -7.55 24.14
CA GLY A 93 6.08 -7.51 25.04
C GLY A 93 7.36 -7.03 24.38
N LYS A 94 8.40 -6.83 25.24
CA LYS A 94 9.71 -6.27 24.87
C LYS A 94 10.48 -7.08 23.83
N ASP A 95 10.26 -8.39 23.77
CA ASP A 95 10.96 -9.30 22.85
C ASP A 95 10.36 -9.29 21.43
N PHE A 96 9.16 -8.71 21.29
CA PHE A 96 8.46 -8.56 20.00
C PHE A 96 8.21 -7.08 19.67
N PHE A 97 7.00 -6.57 19.80
CA PHE A 97 6.70 -5.19 19.38
C PHE A 97 7.20 -4.13 20.36
N ASP A 98 7.43 -4.48 21.61
CA ASP A 98 7.82 -3.54 22.67
C ASP A 98 6.96 -2.27 22.65
N VAL A 99 5.66 -2.46 22.74
CA VAL A 99 4.67 -1.38 22.53
C VAL A 99 4.79 -0.25 23.56
N ALA A 100 5.47 -0.49 24.67
CA ALA A 100 5.77 0.52 25.66
C ALA A 100 6.79 1.56 25.12
N ARG A 101 7.66 1.16 24.19
CA ARG A 101 8.67 2.03 23.56
C ARG A 101 8.27 2.41 22.14
N PHE A 102 7.62 1.52 21.41
CA PHE A 102 7.25 1.68 20.02
C PHE A 102 5.74 1.51 19.87
N ALA A 103 4.99 2.59 20.06
CA ALA A 103 3.53 2.56 20.07
C ALA A 103 2.93 2.23 18.70
N GLN A 104 3.68 2.46 17.61
CA GLN A 104 3.20 2.28 16.24
C GLN A 104 4.31 1.85 15.30
N ALA A 105 3.90 1.20 14.21
CA ALA A 105 4.70 1.03 13.01
C ALA A 105 4.20 1.99 11.92
N ARG A 106 5.02 2.27 10.90
CA ARG A 106 4.66 3.11 9.76
C ARG A 106 5.23 2.54 8.47
N TYR A 107 4.41 2.49 7.43
CA TYR A 107 4.85 2.16 6.09
C TYR A 107 4.63 3.33 5.17
N THR A 108 5.66 3.73 4.42
CA THR A 108 5.56 4.81 3.44
C THR A 108 6.14 4.38 2.11
N ALA A 109 5.48 4.75 1.02
CA ALA A 109 5.99 4.56 -0.33
C ALA A 109 5.69 5.78 -1.20
N ASN A 110 6.64 6.12 -2.06
CA ASN A 110 6.50 7.20 -3.04
C ASN A 110 6.79 6.61 -4.43
N GLY A 111 5.82 6.73 -5.32
CA GLY A 111 5.83 6.12 -6.63
C GLY A 111 5.48 4.63 -6.60
N PHE A 112 4.65 4.21 -7.55
CA PHE A 112 4.29 2.81 -7.72
C PHE A 112 4.70 2.35 -9.11
N ARG A 113 5.10 1.09 -9.23
CA ARG A 113 5.40 0.45 -10.51
C ARG A 113 4.17 -0.33 -10.97
N ALA A 114 3.67 -0.05 -12.17
CA ALA A 114 2.62 -0.87 -12.79
C ALA A 114 3.17 -2.26 -13.15
N LEU A 115 2.43 -3.30 -12.81
CA LEU A 115 2.76 -4.70 -13.11
C LEU A 115 1.83 -5.29 -14.19
N GLY A 116 0.83 -4.53 -14.65
CA GLY A 116 -0.23 -4.98 -15.54
C GLY A 116 -1.49 -5.39 -14.78
N ASP A 117 -2.62 -5.52 -15.46
CA ASP A 117 -3.90 -6.02 -14.92
C ASP A 117 -4.36 -5.35 -13.61
N ASN A 118 -4.21 -4.03 -13.52
CA ASN A 118 -4.47 -3.23 -12.31
C ASN A 118 -3.63 -3.64 -11.09
N GLN A 119 -2.50 -4.30 -11.31
CA GLN A 119 -1.55 -4.64 -10.26
C GLN A 119 -0.39 -3.66 -10.23
N TYR A 120 0.07 -3.36 -9.03
CA TYR A 120 1.12 -2.38 -8.76
C TYR A 120 2.04 -2.88 -7.66
N ALA A 121 3.28 -2.41 -7.69
CA ALA A 121 4.24 -2.58 -6.61
C ALA A 121 4.58 -1.21 -6.02
N ALA A 122 4.42 -1.06 -4.72
CA ALA A 122 4.92 0.05 -3.92
C ALA A 122 6.20 -0.40 -3.22
N ASP A 123 7.34 0.11 -3.70
CA ASP A 123 8.65 -0.13 -3.07
C ASP A 123 8.84 0.94 -1.99
N GLY A 124 8.50 0.59 -0.76
CA GLY A 124 8.43 1.50 0.37
C GLY A 124 9.40 1.17 1.49
N ALA A 125 9.30 1.93 2.57
CA ALA A 125 10.01 1.70 3.81
C ALA A 125 9.02 1.38 4.94
N LEU A 126 9.27 0.29 5.65
CA LEU A 126 8.60 -0.05 6.89
C LEU A 126 9.48 0.39 8.07
N GLU A 127 8.93 1.22 8.92
CA GLU A 127 9.49 1.54 10.23
C GLU A 127 8.75 0.71 11.29
N LEU A 128 9.47 -0.18 11.95
CA LEU A 128 8.95 -1.10 12.95
C LEU A 128 10.00 -1.33 14.03
N HIS A 129 9.61 -1.29 15.29
CA HIS A 129 10.51 -1.50 16.44
C HIS A 129 11.75 -0.59 16.40
N GLY A 130 11.60 0.65 15.91
CA GLY A 130 12.69 1.62 15.78
C GLY A 130 13.68 1.35 14.64
N VAL A 131 13.42 0.36 13.78
CA VAL A 131 14.24 0.00 12.62
C VAL A 131 13.45 0.30 11.34
N SER A 132 14.11 0.92 10.35
CA SER A 132 13.53 1.17 9.03
C SER A 132 14.19 0.27 7.98
N LYS A 133 13.38 -0.47 7.23
CA LYS A 133 13.82 -1.37 6.16
C LYS A 133 12.94 -1.26 4.93
N PRO A 134 13.50 -1.53 3.73
CA PRO A 134 12.70 -1.59 2.52
C PRO A 134 11.74 -2.79 2.56
N VAL A 135 10.49 -2.56 2.19
CA VAL A 135 9.46 -3.57 2.03
C VAL A 135 8.65 -3.25 0.77
N THR A 136 8.47 -4.23 -0.09
CA THR A 136 7.61 -4.09 -1.27
C THR A 136 6.19 -4.57 -0.95
N LEU A 137 5.21 -3.68 -1.10
CA LEU A 137 3.79 -4.02 -1.11
C LEU A 137 3.34 -4.22 -2.56
N THR A 138 2.93 -5.43 -2.90
CA THR A 138 2.24 -5.69 -4.18
C THR A 138 0.74 -5.60 -3.95
N PHE A 139 0.04 -4.82 -4.77
CA PHE A 139 -1.40 -4.63 -4.61
C PHE A 139 -2.14 -4.61 -5.93
N THR A 140 -3.41 -4.99 -5.88
CA THR A 140 -4.39 -4.82 -6.94
C THR A 140 -5.28 -3.63 -6.59
N TRP A 141 -5.49 -2.75 -7.56
CA TRP A 141 -6.45 -1.65 -7.46
C TRP A 141 -7.75 -2.01 -8.17
N THR A 142 -8.85 -1.95 -7.45
CA THR A 142 -10.19 -2.11 -8.01
C THR A 142 -10.87 -0.75 -8.00
N PRO A 143 -11.05 -0.09 -9.17
CA PRO A 143 -11.71 1.21 -9.24
C PRO A 143 -13.22 1.06 -8.99
N GLY A 144 -13.88 2.18 -8.65
CA GLY A 144 -15.32 2.24 -8.41
C GLY A 144 -15.70 3.43 -7.58
N ALA A 145 -16.98 3.54 -7.21
CA ALA A 145 -17.47 4.60 -6.32
C ALA A 145 -16.81 4.52 -4.92
N GLN A 146 -16.44 3.33 -4.49
CA GLN A 146 -15.63 3.06 -3.33
C GLN A 146 -14.45 2.18 -3.76
N PRO A 147 -13.31 2.78 -4.16
CA PRO A 147 -12.18 2.01 -4.65
C PRO A 147 -11.60 1.10 -3.56
N VAL A 148 -10.97 0.00 -3.99
CA VAL A 148 -10.39 -1.01 -3.09
C VAL A 148 -8.95 -1.31 -3.48
N LEU A 149 -8.06 -1.27 -2.51
CA LEU A 149 -6.70 -1.80 -2.60
C LEU A 149 -6.66 -3.15 -1.87
N THR A 150 -6.27 -4.20 -2.58
CA THR A 150 -5.99 -5.52 -1.99
C THR A 150 -4.50 -5.78 -2.10
N GLY A 151 -3.80 -5.85 -0.98
CA GLY A 151 -2.34 -5.87 -0.95
C GLY A 151 -1.75 -7.05 -0.19
N ARG A 152 -0.49 -7.37 -0.54
CA ARG A 152 0.32 -8.40 0.13
C ARG A 152 1.77 -7.93 0.23
N ALA A 153 2.41 -8.27 1.35
CA ALA A 153 3.83 -8.09 1.56
C ALA A 153 4.38 -9.25 2.40
N THR A 154 5.69 -9.43 2.37
CA THR A 154 6.41 -10.33 3.28
C THR A 154 7.38 -9.48 4.09
N VAL A 155 7.37 -9.67 5.40
CA VAL A 155 8.26 -8.98 6.34
C VAL A 155 9.13 -10.01 7.05
N LYS A 156 10.44 -9.81 7.06
CA LYS A 156 11.37 -10.61 7.85
C LYS A 156 11.45 -10.02 9.24
N ARG A 157 10.90 -10.72 10.23
CA ARG A 157 10.77 -10.24 11.60
C ARG A 157 12.12 -9.93 12.26
N LEU A 158 13.15 -10.75 11.99
CA LEU A 158 14.48 -10.60 12.57
C LEU A 158 15.21 -9.36 12.04
N ASP A 159 14.91 -8.88 10.83
CA ASP A 159 15.44 -7.63 10.29
C ASP A 159 15.04 -6.40 11.14
N PHE A 160 13.96 -6.51 11.91
CA PHE A 160 13.43 -5.49 12.81
C PHE A 160 13.70 -5.82 14.30
N GLY A 161 14.42 -6.89 14.58
CA GLY A 161 14.68 -7.35 15.96
C GLY A 161 13.45 -7.95 16.65
N ILE A 162 12.39 -8.27 15.90
CA ILE A 162 11.16 -8.86 16.46
C ILE A 162 11.39 -10.34 16.76
N GLY A 163 11.24 -10.72 18.03
CA GLY A 163 11.49 -12.09 18.48
C GLY A 163 12.93 -12.51 18.26
N GLY A 164 13.87 -11.66 18.68
CA GLY A 164 15.29 -11.99 18.78
C GLY A 164 15.62 -12.82 20.02
N GLY A 165 16.90 -13.05 20.29
CA GLY A 165 17.36 -13.80 21.47
C GLY A 165 16.78 -15.22 21.52
N ASP A 166 16.10 -15.55 22.59
CA ASP A 166 15.49 -16.88 22.81
C ASP A 166 14.41 -17.25 21.78
N TRP A 167 13.84 -16.25 21.09
CA TRP A 167 12.85 -16.42 20.04
C TRP A 167 13.41 -16.45 18.61
N SER A 168 14.75 -16.44 18.46
CA SER A 168 15.41 -16.32 17.16
C SER A 168 15.40 -17.60 16.33
N ASP A 169 15.02 -18.75 16.90
CA ASP A 169 14.94 -20.01 16.16
C ASP A 169 13.84 -19.95 15.08
N THR A 170 14.29 -19.90 13.82
CA THR A 170 13.40 -19.82 12.66
C THR A 170 12.69 -21.14 12.32
N LYS A 171 13.04 -22.25 12.99
CA LYS A 171 12.29 -23.51 12.89
C LYS A 171 11.01 -23.44 13.73
N THR A 172 11.10 -22.81 14.89
CA THR A 172 9.95 -22.60 15.79
C THR A 172 9.08 -21.45 15.31
N ILE A 173 9.67 -20.28 14.99
CA ILE A 173 8.98 -19.12 14.43
C ILE A 173 9.70 -18.71 13.15
N PRO A 174 9.14 -18.94 11.96
CA PRO A 174 9.75 -18.52 10.71
C PRO A 174 10.12 -17.03 10.72
N ASP A 175 11.22 -16.69 10.04
CA ASP A 175 11.62 -15.29 9.89
C ASP A 175 10.59 -14.49 9.06
N GLU A 176 10.05 -15.12 8.02
CA GLU A 176 9.07 -14.50 7.14
C GLU A 176 7.67 -14.51 7.75
N THR A 177 7.08 -13.32 7.81
CA THR A 177 5.69 -13.08 8.20
C THR A 177 4.93 -12.55 7.00
N ALA A 178 3.84 -13.22 6.63
CA ALA A 178 2.98 -12.77 5.54
C ALA A 178 2.06 -11.64 6.03
N ILE A 179 1.95 -10.57 5.26
CA ILE A 179 1.06 -9.45 5.49
C ILE A 179 0.02 -9.41 4.39
N SER A 180 -1.24 -9.21 4.74
CA SER A 180 -2.35 -9.04 3.80
C SER A 180 -3.21 -7.85 4.23
N THR A 181 -3.66 -7.08 3.25
CA THR A 181 -4.54 -5.95 3.53
C THR A 181 -5.64 -5.83 2.50
N ILE A 182 -6.80 -5.38 2.95
CA ILE A 182 -7.89 -4.89 2.12
C ILE A 182 -8.21 -3.50 2.63
N VAL A 183 -8.00 -2.49 1.80
CA VAL A 183 -8.32 -1.10 2.16
C VAL A 183 -9.40 -0.59 1.21
N ARG A 184 -10.52 -0.17 1.78
CA ARG A 184 -11.60 0.54 1.10
C ARG A 184 -11.36 2.02 1.23
N PHE A 185 -11.67 2.78 0.21
CA PHE A 185 -11.42 4.21 0.20
C PHE A 185 -12.67 5.01 -0.13
N ASN A 186 -12.71 6.24 0.40
CA ASN A 186 -13.53 7.33 -0.11
C ASN A 186 -12.61 8.33 -0.78
N ALA A 187 -13.02 8.90 -1.92
CA ALA A 187 -12.33 10.05 -2.51
C ALA A 187 -12.53 11.28 -1.61
N ARG A 188 -11.47 12.06 -1.47
CA ARG A 188 -11.52 13.37 -0.79
C ARG A 188 -11.93 14.48 -1.73
#